data_7e13abc9b78772139bc6bdfe071db996
#
_entry.id   7e13abc9b78772139bc6bdfe071db996
#
_cell.length_a   1.000
_cell.length_b   1.000
_cell.length_c   1.000
_cell.angle_alpha   90.00
_cell.angle_beta   90.00
_cell.angle_gamma   90.00
#
_symmetry.space_group_name_H-M   'P 1'
#
loop_
_entity.id
_entity.type
_entity.pdbx_description
1 polymer ?
#
loop_
_entity_poly.entity_id
_entity_poly.type
_entity_poly.pdbx_seq_one_letter_code
_entity_poly.pdbx_strand_id
1 'polypeptide(L)'
;MAEPSVPQGLKNQAEIAILPYVLYNCVIPAKNTIRGENTMNKTELIAAMAETSGLSKKDCDAALTAFITTIETALKSGEKVQLIGFGSFEVKERAARTGRNPRTKETVDIPASKVPVFKAGQAFKDAIR
;
A
#
# COMPACT_ATOMS: atom_id res chain seq x y z
N MET A 1 -29.85 -8.25 -34.52
CA MET A 1 -28.80 -8.64 -33.57
C MET A 1 -27.47 -8.71 -34.29
N ALA A 2 -26.64 -7.73 -34.17
CA ALA A 2 -25.32 -7.68 -34.79
C ALA A 2 -24.30 -8.15 -33.75
N GLU A 3 -23.66 -9.28 -34.02
CA GLU A 3 -22.50 -9.73 -33.25
C GLU A 3 -21.31 -8.79 -33.50
N PRO A 4 -20.54 -8.41 -32.49
CA PRO A 4 -19.33 -7.65 -32.69
C PRO A 4 -18.31 -8.55 -33.42
N SER A 5 -17.98 -8.20 -34.63
CA SER A 5 -16.95 -8.88 -35.43
C SER A 5 -15.59 -8.73 -34.76
N VAL A 6 -15.04 -9.86 -34.33
CA VAL A 6 -13.67 -9.98 -33.86
C VAL A 6 -12.71 -9.68 -35.03
N PRO A 7 -11.74 -8.77 -34.90
CA PRO A 7 -10.76 -8.52 -35.95
C PRO A 7 -9.92 -9.78 -36.18
N GLN A 8 -10.04 -10.32 -37.39
CA GLN A 8 -9.28 -11.45 -37.88
C GLN A 8 -7.83 -11.02 -38.12
N GLY A 9 -6.93 -11.25 -37.19
CA GLY A 9 -5.52 -10.91 -37.38
C GLY A 9 -4.57 -11.40 -36.32
N LEU A 10 -5.05 -11.85 -35.16
CA LEU A 10 -4.18 -12.29 -34.06
C LEU A 10 -4.03 -13.83 -34.08
N LYS A 11 -3.00 -14.31 -34.76
CA LYS A 11 -2.75 -15.76 -34.93
C LYS A 11 -1.80 -16.38 -33.91
N ASN A 12 -1.33 -15.67 -32.89
CA ASN A 12 -0.42 -16.25 -31.90
C ASN A 12 -0.89 -15.95 -30.48
N GLN A 13 -1.11 -17.01 -29.70
CA GLN A 13 -1.48 -16.94 -28.29
C GLN A 13 -0.40 -16.27 -27.42
N ALA A 14 0.83 -16.14 -27.91
CA ALA A 14 1.92 -15.47 -27.19
C ALA A 14 1.79 -13.92 -27.21
N GLU A 15 1.12 -13.34 -28.21
CA GLU A 15 0.91 -11.89 -28.28
C GLU A 15 -0.23 -11.41 -27.38
N ILE A 16 -1.15 -12.30 -27.03
CA ILE A 16 -2.27 -11.98 -26.14
C ILE A 16 -1.82 -11.84 -24.68
N ALA A 17 -0.71 -12.47 -24.30
CA ALA A 17 -0.17 -12.42 -22.93
C ALA A 17 0.59 -11.11 -22.59
N ILE A 18 1.05 -10.38 -23.61
CA ILE A 18 1.86 -9.16 -23.42
C ILE A 18 1.00 -7.89 -23.46
N LEU A 19 -0.11 -7.92 -24.18
CA LEU A 19 -1.04 -6.78 -24.33
C LEU A 19 -1.69 -6.29 -23.00
N PRO A 20 -2.06 -7.15 -22.04
CA PRO A 20 -2.62 -6.67 -20.79
C PRO A 20 -1.61 -5.94 -19.92
N TYR A 21 -0.31 -6.23 -20.05
CA TYR A 21 0.71 -5.62 -19.19
C TYR A 21 1.04 -4.16 -19.56
N VAL A 22 0.92 -3.80 -20.83
CA VAL A 22 1.18 -2.44 -21.32
C VAL A 22 -0.04 -1.54 -21.18
N LEU A 23 -1.25 -2.09 -21.34
CA LEU A 23 -2.51 -1.36 -21.16
C LEU A 23 -2.87 -1.17 -19.67
N TYR A 24 -2.37 -2.04 -18.78
CA TYR A 24 -2.63 -1.94 -17.34
C TYR A 24 -1.95 -0.74 -16.68
N ASN A 25 -0.88 -0.23 -17.27
CA ASN A 25 -0.17 0.94 -16.75
C ASN A 25 -0.81 2.30 -17.13
N CYS A 26 -1.85 2.31 -17.99
CA CYS A 26 -2.45 3.56 -18.46
C CYS A 26 -3.88 3.83 -17.99
N VAL A 27 -4.53 2.88 -17.31
CA VAL A 27 -5.91 3.08 -16.86
C VAL A 27 -6.03 2.74 -15.38
N ILE A 28 -5.47 3.59 -14.55
CA ILE A 28 -6.05 3.83 -13.24
C ILE A 28 -7.26 4.70 -13.53
N PRO A 29 -8.50 4.24 -13.40
CA PRO A 29 -9.64 5.14 -13.46
C PRO A 29 -9.57 6.03 -12.22
N ALA A 30 -8.92 7.19 -12.40
CA ALA A 30 -9.09 8.30 -11.52
C ALA A 30 -10.54 8.75 -11.64
N LYS A 31 -11.43 8.21 -10.84
CA LYS A 31 -12.72 8.83 -10.53
C LYS A 31 -13.40 8.17 -9.34
N ASN A 32 -13.11 8.69 -8.17
CA ASN A 32 -14.18 9.07 -7.28
C ASN A 32 -13.78 10.37 -6.56
N THR A 33 -13.99 11.46 -7.29
CA THR A 33 -13.93 12.80 -6.74
C THR A 33 -15.21 13.01 -5.91
N ILE A 34 -15.16 12.65 -4.66
CA ILE A 34 -16.11 13.12 -3.68
C ILE A 34 -15.32 13.85 -2.60
N ARG A 35 -15.39 15.18 -2.66
CA ARG A 35 -14.91 16.15 -1.68
C ARG A 35 -13.41 16.14 -1.37
N GLY A 36 -12.65 16.96 -2.09
CA GLY A 36 -11.61 17.87 -1.56
C GLY A 36 -10.39 17.35 -0.87
N GLU A 37 -10.30 16.05 -0.55
CA GLU A 37 -9.14 15.42 0.02
C GLU A 37 -8.90 14.09 -0.72
N ASN A 38 -7.79 14.01 -1.45
CA ASN A 38 -7.36 12.80 -2.17
C ASN A 38 -6.85 11.73 -1.18
N THR A 39 -7.69 11.34 -0.23
CA THR A 39 -7.38 10.28 0.73
C THR A 39 -8.07 9.00 0.28
N MET A 40 -7.27 8.03 -0.16
CA MET A 40 -7.76 6.70 -0.48
C MET A 40 -8.10 5.94 0.82
N ASN A 41 -9.35 5.53 0.96
CA ASN A 41 -9.81 4.72 2.08
C ASN A 41 -9.46 3.24 1.89
N LYS A 42 -9.46 2.47 3.00
CA LYS A 42 -9.24 1.01 2.95
C LYS A 42 -10.12 0.31 1.90
N THR A 43 -11.40 0.70 1.82
CA THR A 43 -12.36 0.12 0.89
C THR A 43 -12.00 0.39 -0.57
N GLU A 44 -11.54 1.59 -0.88
CA GLU A 44 -11.08 1.98 -2.21
C GLU A 44 -9.79 1.27 -2.59
N LEU A 45 -8.88 1.13 -1.63
CA LEU A 45 -7.65 0.36 -1.81
C LEU A 45 -7.95 -1.10 -2.17
N ILE A 46 -8.89 -1.73 -1.44
CA ILE A 46 -9.33 -3.11 -1.71
C ILE A 46 -9.96 -3.22 -3.10
N ALA A 47 -10.76 -2.24 -3.51
CA ALA A 47 -11.36 -2.22 -4.84
C ALA A 47 -10.29 -2.15 -5.94
N ALA A 48 -9.30 -1.27 -5.79
CA ALA A 48 -8.18 -1.15 -6.72
C ALA A 48 -7.31 -2.43 -6.74
N MET A 49 -7.08 -3.05 -5.59
CA MET A 49 -6.38 -4.33 -5.51
C MET A 49 -7.13 -5.44 -6.23
N ALA A 50 -8.45 -5.52 -6.08
CA ALA A 50 -9.28 -6.51 -6.75
C ALA A 50 -9.26 -6.34 -8.27
N GLU A 51 -9.30 -5.11 -8.77
CA GLU A 51 -9.18 -4.81 -10.20
C GLU A 51 -7.81 -5.20 -10.76
N THR A 52 -6.74 -4.93 -10.01
CA THR A 52 -5.37 -5.21 -10.44
C THR A 52 -5.04 -6.70 -10.39
N SER A 53 -5.51 -7.42 -9.37
CA SER A 53 -5.19 -8.84 -9.16
C SER A 53 -6.18 -9.80 -9.80
N GLY A 54 -7.36 -9.35 -10.18
CA GLY A 54 -8.45 -10.20 -10.64
C GLY A 54 -9.11 -11.05 -9.54
N LEU A 55 -8.77 -10.79 -8.27
CA LEU A 55 -9.33 -11.49 -7.13
C LEU A 55 -10.64 -10.86 -6.67
N SER A 56 -11.41 -11.60 -5.86
CA SER A 56 -12.61 -11.02 -5.27
C SER A 56 -12.25 -9.96 -4.22
N LYS A 57 -13.10 -8.96 -4.03
CA LYS A 57 -12.91 -7.92 -3.00
C LYS A 57 -12.76 -8.51 -1.60
N LYS A 58 -13.45 -9.62 -1.33
CA LYS A 58 -13.37 -10.34 -0.06
C LYS A 58 -11.99 -10.96 0.17
N ASP A 59 -11.42 -11.56 -0.86
CA ASP A 59 -10.09 -12.16 -0.79
C ASP A 59 -9.01 -11.09 -0.65
N CYS A 60 -9.16 -9.96 -1.34
CA CYS A 60 -8.27 -8.81 -1.19
C CYS A 60 -8.32 -8.20 0.22
N ASP A 61 -9.51 -8.10 0.84
CA ASP A 61 -9.64 -7.63 2.24
C ASP A 61 -8.96 -8.60 3.22
N ALA A 62 -9.18 -9.90 3.04
CA ALA A 62 -8.53 -10.93 3.85
C ALA A 62 -7.01 -10.89 3.70
N ALA A 63 -6.50 -10.79 2.48
CA ALA A 63 -5.07 -10.70 2.19
C ALA A 63 -4.44 -9.43 2.81
N LEU A 64 -5.08 -8.27 2.66
CA LEU A 64 -4.62 -7.02 3.23
C LEU A 64 -4.60 -7.06 4.77
N THR A 65 -5.63 -7.63 5.37
CA THR A 65 -5.72 -7.79 6.83
C THR A 65 -4.62 -8.74 7.34
N ALA A 66 -4.43 -9.87 6.68
CA ALA A 66 -3.35 -10.81 7.02
C ALA A 66 -1.98 -10.17 6.89
N PHE A 67 -1.73 -9.38 5.84
CA PHE A 67 -0.49 -8.64 5.64
C PHE A 67 -0.18 -7.68 6.80
N ILE A 68 -1.15 -6.87 7.19
CA ILE A 68 -1.01 -5.92 8.31
C ILE A 68 -0.74 -6.66 9.61
N THR A 69 -1.51 -7.69 9.92
CA THR A 69 -1.37 -8.48 11.15
C THR A 69 -0.01 -9.17 11.24
N THR A 70 0.49 -9.70 10.11
CA THR A 70 1.80 -10.34 10.04
C THR A 70 2.93 -9.34 10.32
N ILE A 71 2.86 -8.13 9.72
CA ILE A 71 3.83 -7.06 9.99
C ILE A 71 3.79 -6.63 11.46
N GLU A 72 2.60 -6.43 12.03
CA GLU A 72 2.45 -6.07 13.44
C GLU A 72 3.07 -7.12 14.37
N THR A 73 2.86 -8.39 14.08
CA THR A 73 3.40 -9.50 14.87
C THR A 73 4.93 -9.54 14.78
N ALA A 74 5.50 -9.40 13.60
CA ALA A 74 6.95 -9.36 13.40
C ALA A 74 7.58 -8.15 14.12
N LEU A 75 6.96 -6.98 14.04
CA LEU A 75 7.45 -5.78 14.73
C LEU A 75 7.33 -5.89 16.27
N LYS A 76 6.32 -6.59 16.80
CA LYS A 76 6.21 -6.88 18.23
C LYS A 76 7.34 -7.78 18.72
N SER A 77 7.76 -8.75 17.90
CA SER A 77 8.93 -9.59 18.16
C SER A 77 10.26 -8.84 18.04
N GLY A 78 10.23 -7.61 17.53
CA GLY A 78 11.43 -6.79 17.30
C GLY A 78 12.13 -7.09 15.99
N GLU A 79 11.51 -7.89 15.13
CA GLU A 79 12.05 -8.22 13.82
C GLU A 79 11.84 -7.06 12.82
N LYS A 80 12.81 -6.91 11.94
CA LYS A 80 12.74 -5.95 10.83
C LYS A 80 12.12 -6.64 9.62
N VAL A 81 11.04 -6.09 9.09
CA VAL A 81 10.41 -6.58 7.87
C VAL A 81 10.91 -5.76 6.68
N GLN A 82 11.56 -6.41 5.74
CA GLN A 82 12.08 -5.78 4.53
C GLN A 82 11.35 -6.31 3.29
N LEU A 83 10.67 -5.41 2.59
CA LEU A 83 10.00 -5.69 1.32
C LEU A 83 10.82 -5.07 0.19
N ILE A 84 11.41 -5.94 -0.64
CA ILE A 84 12.21 -5.51 -1.79
C ILE A 84 11.30 -4.74 -2.76
N GLY A 85 11.74 -3.57 -3.18
CA GLY A 85 10.97 -2.70 -4.09
C GLY A 85 9.97 -1.76 -3.40
N PHE A 86 9.55 -2.06 -2.17
CA PHE A 86 8.60 -1.23 -1.43
C PHE A 86 9.25 -0.43 -0.31
N GLY A 87 9.88 -1.11 0.64
CA GLY A 87 10.53 -0.46 1.78
C GLY A 87 10.78 -1.41 2.93
N SER A 88 11.12 -0.86 4.07
CA SER A 88 11.34 -1.61 5.30
C SER A 88 10.59 -1.02 6.48
N PHE A 89 10.04 -1.90 7.29
CA PHE A 89 9.42 -1.59 8.58
C PHE A 89 10.41 -1.94 9.68
N GLU A 90 10.71 -1.02 10.55
CA GLU A 90 11.58 -1.24 11.70
C GLU A 90 10.98 -0.60 12.95
N VAL A 91 11.32 -1.14 14.12
CA VAL A 91 10.94 -0.56 15.41
C VAL A 91 12.10 0.28 15.92
N LYS A 92 11.84 1.56 16.19
CA LYS A 92 12.78 2.42 16.90
C LYS A 92 12.35 2.58 18.34
N GLU A 93 13.29 2.36 19.25
CA GLU A 93 13.11 2.70 20.65
C GLU A 93 13.41 4.18 20.86
N ARG A 94 12.46 4.88 21.41
CA ARG A 94 12.67 6.25 21.91
C ARG A 94 13.01 6.17 23.38
N ALA A 95 14.18 6.64 23.75
CA ALA A 95 14.57 6.76 25.14
C ALA A 95 13.59 7.67 25.91
N ALA A 96 13.41 7.39 27.19
CA ALA A 96 12.68 8.27 28.07
C ALA A 96 13.30 9.66 28.05
N ARG A 97 12.48 10.67 27.96
CA ARG A 97 12.90 12.07 27.94
C ARG A 97 11.98 12.92 28.78
N THR A 98 12.53 13.92 29.40
CA THR A 98 11.78 14.91 30.12
C THR A 98 11.29 15.98 29.12
N GLY A 99 9.98 16.12 28.99
CA GLY A 99 9.35 17.21 28.25
C GLY A 99 8.92 18.33 29.15
N ARG A 100 8.83 19.54 28.65
CA ARG A 100 8.29 20.69 29.39
C ARG A 100 6.98 21.12 28.72
N ASN A 101 5.90 21.20 29.52
CA ASN A 101 4.63 21.69 29.03
C ASN A 101 4.74 23.22 28.76
N PRO A 102 4.54 23.68 27.52
CA PRO A 102 4.70 25.09 27.18
C PRO A 102 3.68 25.99 27.90
N ARG A 103 2.54 25.47 28.33
CA ARG A 103 1.47 26.23 29.00
C ARG A 103 1.63 26.31 30.51
N THR A 104 1.97 25.18 31.17
CA THR A 104 2.07 25.12 32.65
C THR A 104 3.50 25.20 33.15
N LYS A 105 4.50 25.09 32.24
CA LYS A 105 5.95 25.02 32.56
C LYS A 105 6.35 23.81 33.41
N GLU A 106 5.41 22.90 33.65
CA GLU A 106 5.65 21.70 34.41
C GLU A 106 6.49 20.70 33.61
N THR A 107 7.32 19.98 34.30
CA THR A 107 8.13 18.90 33.78
C THR A 107 7.28 17.65 33.63
N VAL A 108 7.15 17.12 32.44
CA VAL A 108 6.42 15.88 32.16
C VAL A 108 7.43 14.84 31.74
N ASP A 109 7.51 13.74 32.46
CA ASP A 109 8.34 12.60 32.11
C ASP A 109 7.64 11.76 31.03
N ILE A 110 8.26 11.70 29.88
CA ILE A 110 7.80 10.88 28.76
C ILE A 110 8.54 9.54 28.83
N PRO A 111 7.84 8.43 29.12
CA PRO A 111 8.47 7.13 29.22
C PRO A 111 9.06 6.67 27.89
N ALA A 112 10.01 5.75 27.94
CA ALA A 112 10.53 5.08 26.74
C ALA A 112 9.40 4.39 25.98
N SER A 113 9.37 4.57 24.68
CA SER A 113 8.33 3.99 23.81
C SER A 113 8.93 3.38 22.55
N LYS A 114 8.35 2.27 22.09
CA LYS A 114 8.68 1.65 20.81
C LYS A 114 7.78 2.25 19.74
N VAL A 115 8.40 2.77 18.68
CA VAL A 115 7.67 3.41 17.58
C VAL A 115 7.99 2.67 16.29
N PRO A 116 6.97 2.14 15.57
CA PRO A 116 7.17 1.58 14.26
C PRO A 116 7.53 2.70 13.28
N VAL A 117 8.52 2.47 12.43
CA VAL A 117 9.00 3.40 11.41
C VAL A 117 9.01 2.69 10.07
N PHE A 118 8.39 3.30 9.07
CA PHE A 118 8.47 2.87 7.69
C PHE A 118 9.56 3.67 6.96
N LYS A 119 10.46 2.97 6.29
CA LYS A 119 11.46 3.54 5.40
C LYS A 119 11.16 3.12 3.98
N ALA A 120 10.74 4.04 3.15
CA ALA A 120 10.48 3.79 1.73
C ALA A 120 11.76 3.34 1.01
N GLY A 121 11.65 2.30 0.22
CA GLY A 121 12.72 1.81 -0.65
C GLY A 121 13.02 2.78 -1.80
N GLN A 122 14.18 2.65 -2.43
CA GLN A 122 14.58 3.52 -3.54
C GLN A 122 13.64 3.35 -4.74
N ALA A 123 13.31 2.12 -5.11
CA ALA A 123 12.40 1.83 -6.21
C ALA A 123 11.00 2.44 -6.00
N PHE A 124 10.50 2.44 -4.76
CA PHE A 124 9.23 3.07 -4.43
C PHE A 124 9.28 4.60 -4.54
N LYS A 125 10.39 5.21 -4.14
CA LYS A 125 10.61 6.66 -4.29
C LYS A 125 10.69 7.07 -5.76
N ASP A 126 11.37 6.26 -6.58
CA ASP A 126 11.53 6.53 -8.01
C ASP A 126 10.20 6.35 -8.77
N ALA A 127 9.33 5.45 -8.32
CA ALA A 127 7.99 5.26 -8.89
C ALA A 127 7.02 6.42 -8.62
N ILE A 128 7.27 7.22 -7.57
CA ILE A 128 6.42 8.38 -7.19
C ILE A 128 6.97 9.69 -7.77
N ARG A 129 8.23 9.71 -8.20
CA ARG A 129 8.93 10.90 -8.68
C ARG A 129 8.61 11.19 -10.14
#